data_69e1e94d7ca12201a46a31d79b259aca
#
_entry.id   69e1e94d7ca12201a46a31d79b259aca
#
_cell.length_a   1.000
_cell.length_b   1.000
_cell.length_c   1.000
_cell.angle_alpha   90.00
_cell.angle_beta   90.00
_cell.angle_gamma   90.00
#
_symmetry.space_group_name_H-M   'P 1'
#
loop_
_entity.id
_entity.type
_entity.pdbx_description
1 polymer ?
#
loop_
_entity_poly.entity_id
_entity_poly.type
_entity_poly.pdbx_seq_one_letter_code
_entity_poly.pdbx_strand_id
1 'polypeptide(L)'
;MQDLQRINVKFFLAADAELSPAEAFRVFNTWIPTTPDEVLIDVADYSHVPEGPVTLLVGHEANYSLDSSHAEPGLLYSRKQPAAGDLAARLESALRSALKACQRLEAEPSLESKVKFRSGDLLLVANDRLNATNDEAGEGALCAALDPVLARLFAGAEYAIERDGDARLRLNLRVRAQTDAETATLLANLAA
;
A
#
# COMPACT_ATOMS: atom_id res chain seq x y z
N MET A 1 18.87 -4.74 6.67
CA MET A 1 17.66 -4.76 5.81
C MET A 1 16.98 -6.13 5.76
N GLN A 2 17.68 -7.25 5.81
CA GLN A 2 17.06 -8.59 5.73
C GLN A 2 15.98 -8.86 6.80
N ASP A 3 16.07 -8.24 7.97
CA ASP A 3 15.09 -8.40 9.06
C ASP A 3 13.92 -7.40 9.01
N LEU A 4 13.80 -6.61 7.95
CA LEU A 4 12.67 -5.70 7.77
C LEU A 4 11.36 -6.49 7.66
N GLN A 5 10.46 -6.31 8.63
CA GLN A 5 9.15 -6.97 8.70
C GLN A 5 7.99 -6.00 8.53
N ARG A 6 8.15 -4.76 9.01
CA ARG A 6 7.09 -3.75 8.97
C ARG A 6 7.18 -2.95 7.69
N ILE A 7 6.35 -3.31 6.72
CA ILE A 7 6.29 -2.72 5.40
C ILE A 7 4.93 -2.06 5.22
N ASN A 8 4.94 -0.80 4.80
CA ASN A 8 3.73 -0.10 4.40
C ASN A 8 3.75 0.13 2.89
N VAL A 9 2.60 -0.01 2.25
CA VAL A 9 2.39 0.25 0.82
C VAL A 9 1.16 1.12 0.67
N LYS A 10 1.31 2.26 -0.01
CA LYS A 10 0.20 3.16 -0.35
C LYS A 10 0.03 3.22 -1.86
N PHE A 11 -1.20 3.01 -2.33
CA PHE A 11 -1.64 3.37 -3.67
C PHE A 11 -2.51 4.61 -3.60
N PHE A 12 -2.24 5.57 -4.48
CA PHE A 12 -2.92 6.86 -4.49
C PHE A 12 -4.21 6.80 -5.28
N LEU A 13 -5.23 7.53 -4.83
CA LEU A 13 -6.45 7.72 -5.60
C LEU A 13 -6.15 8.50 -6.89
N ALA A 14 -6.87 8.20 -7.96
CA ALA A 14 -6.87 9.01 -9.18
C ALA A 14 -7.42 10.41 -8.89
N ALA A 15 -7.08 11.38 -9.74
CA ALA A 15 -7.43 12.79 -9.49
C ALA A 15 -8.93 13.07 -9.51
N ASP A 16 -9.68 12.24 -10.24
CA ASP A 16 -11.15 12.28 -10.37
C ASP A 16 -11.88 11.28 -9.46
N ALA A 17 -11.13 10.51 -8.66
CA ALA A 17 -11.70 9.54 -7.75
C ALA A 17 -12.08 10.17 -6.42
N GLU A 18 -13.20 9.72 -5.88
CA GLU A 18 -13.71 10.18 -4.58
C GLU A 18 -13.98 9.01 -3.65
N LEU A 19 -13.47 9.09 -2.44
CA LEU A 19 -13.76 8.17 -1.34
C LEU A 19 -13.78 8.97 -0.04
N SER A 20 -14.97 9.23 0.47
CA SER A 20 -15.12 9.93 1.75
C SER A 20 -14.80 9.01 2.94
N PRO A 21 -14.40 9.56 4.11
CA PRO A 21 -14.18 8.78 5.32
C PRO A 21 -15.40 7.96 5.73
N ALA A 22 -16.60 8.51 5.58
CA ALA A 22 -17.85 7.82 5.91
C ALA A 22 -18.14 6.63 4.99
N GLU A 23 -17.80 6.73 3.71
CA GLU A 23 -17.92 5.62 2.75
C GLU A 23 -16.88 4.54 3.06
N ALA A 24 -15.62 4.93 3.26
CA ALA A 24 -14.57 4.00 3.67
C ALA A 24 -14.95 3.26 4.96
N PHE A 25 -15.47 3.97 5.95
CA PHE A 25 -15.94 3.37 7.21
C PHE A 25 -17.02 2.31 6.98
N ARG A 26 -18.04 2.62 6.17
CA ARG A 26 -19.11 1.66 5.83
C ARG A 26 -18.56 0.43 5.11
N VAL A 27 -17.76 0.65 4.08
CA VAL A 27 -17.19 -0.44 3.26
C VAL A 27 -16.26 -1.32 4.08
N PHE A 28 -15.36 -0.75 4.87
CA PHE A 28 -14.44 -1.53 5.71
C PHE A 28 -15.16 -2.38 6.75
N ASN A 29 -16.29 -1.91 7.30
CA ASN A 29 -17.13 -2.73 8.19
C ASN A 29 -17.71 -3.96 7.48
N THR A 30 -18.04 -3.88 6.19
CA THR A 30 -18.50 -5.07 5.44
C THR A 30 -17.39 -6.09 5.19
N TRP A 31 -16.11 -5.66 5.23
CA TRP A 31 -15.00 -6.57 5.01
C TRP A 31 -14.76 -7.51 6.20
N ILE A 32 -15.05 -7.08 7.42
CA ILE A 32 -14.83 -7.88 8.63
C ILE A 32 -15.47 -9.27 8.52
N PRO A 33 -16.77 -9.42 8.25
CA PRO A 33 -17.41 -10.73 8.15
C PRO A 33 -17.16 -11.44 6.81
N THR A 34 -16.64 -10.76 5.80
CA THR A 34 -16.55 -11.27 4.41
C THR A 34 -15.14 -11.55 3.93
N THR A 35 -14.14 -11.50 4.81
CA THR A 35 -12.73 -11.78 4.50
C THR A 35 -12.26 -13.03 5.24
N PRO A 36 -12.35 -14.23 4.63
CA PRO A 36 -12.05 -15.48 5.32
C PRO A 36 -10.55 -15.71 5.57
N ASP A 37 -9.69 -15.11 4.74
CA ASP A 37 -8.25 -15.35 4.74
C ASP A 37 -7.47 -14.41 5.70
N GLU A 38 -8.16 -13.42 6.29
CA GLU A 38 -7.56 -12.46 7.22
C GLU A 38 -8.47 -12.24 8.43
N VAL A 39 -7.86 -12.08 9.61
CA VAL A 39 -8.59 -11.73 10.83
C VAL A 39 -8.69 -10.20 10.88
N LEU A 40 -9.81 -9.66 10.40
CA LEU A 40 -10.17 -8.25 10.53
C LEU A 40 -10.99 -8.07 11.81
N ILE A 41 -10.74 -6.99 12.56
CA ILE A 41 -11.18 -6.86 13.95
C ILE A 41 -12.18 -5.72 14.12
N ASP A 42 -11.82 -4.52 13.65
CA ASP A 42 -12.56 -3.28 13.93
C ASP A 42 -12.30 -2.21 12.87
N VAL A 43 -13.16 -1.21 12.81
CA VAL A 43 -12.98 0.00 11.99
C VAL A 43 -13.00 1.23 12.89
N ALA A 44 -11.93 2.02 12.86
CA ALA A 44 -11.80 3.25 13.65
C ALA A 44 -11.86 4.50 12.75
N ASP A 45 -12.58 5.51 13.21
CA ASP A 45 -12.68 6.82 12.59
C ASP A 45 -11.67 7.80 13.21
N TYR A 46 -10.72 8.25 12.40
CA TYR A 46 -9.73 9.28 12.73
C TYR A 46 -9.88 10.53 11.86
N SER A 47 -11.06 10.79 11.30
CA SER A 47 -11.32 11.94 10.43
C SER A 47 -11.08 13.30 11.10
N HIS A 48 -11.00 13.33 12.43
CA HIS A 48 -10.61 14.51 13.23
C HIS A 48 -9.09 14.76 13.25
N VAL A 49 -8.27 13.85 12.73
CA VAL A 49 -6.80 14.00 12.64
C VAL A 49 -6.47 14.66 11.31
N PRO A 50 -5.77 15.81 11.28
CA PRO A 50 -5.53 16.58 10.06
C PRO A 50 -4.71 15.86 9.00
N GLU A 51 -3.77 15.00 9.43
CA GLU A 51 -2.90 14.23 8.53
C GLU A 51 -2.82 12.78 8.99
N GLY A 52 -2.77 11.85 8.02
CA GLY A 52 -2.60 10.44 8.29
C GLY A 52 -3.83 9.60 7.96
N PRO A 53 -3.97 8.45 8.62
CA PRO A 53 -5.12 7.59 8.39
C PRO A 53 -6.39 8.27 8.91
N VAL A 54 -7.36 8.50 8.01
CA VAL A 54 -8.65 9.09 8.37
C VAL A 54 -9.71 8.05 8.68
N THR A 55 -9.59 6.85 8.09
CA THR A 55 -10.41 5.68 8.42
C THR A 55 -9.50 4.47 8.45
N LEU A 56 -9.49 3.74 9.55
CA LEU A 56 -8.59 2.63 9.81
C LEU A 56 -9.35 1.33 10.00
N LEU A 57 -9.14 0.35 9.12
CA LEU A 57 -9.53 -1.04 9.31
C LEU A 57 -8.41 -1.79 10.03
N VAL A 58 -8.68 -2.22 11.22
CA VAL A 58 -7.73 -2.95 12.08
C VAL A 58 -7.82 -4.44 11.80
N GLY A 59 -6.71 -5.03 11.35
CA GLY A 59 -6.58 -6.49 11.22
C GLY A 59 -5.53 -7.05 12.17
N HIS A 60 -5.46 -8.36 12.32
CA HIS A 60 -4.43 -9.02 13.13
C HIS A 60 -3.05 -8.90 12.47
N GLU A 61 -2.94 -9.29 11.21
CA GLU A 61 -1.69 -9.31 10.44
C GLU A 61 -1.26 -7.91 9.96
N ALA A 62 -2.22 -7.11 9.55
CA ALA A 62 -2.01 -5.79 8.96
C ALA A 62 -3.21 -4.88 9.22
N ASN A 63 -3.01 -3.59 8.99
CA ASN A 63 -4.08 -2.61 8.92
C ASN A 63 -4.23 -2.09 7.48
N TYR A 64 -5.44 -1.68 7.14
CA TYR A 64 -5.76 -0.93 5.92
C TYR A 64 -6.34 0.42 6.32
N SER A 65 -5.99 1.47 5.61
CA SER A 65 -6.55 2.79 5.90
C SER A 65 -6.77 3.63 4.65
N LEU A 66 -7.83 4.43 4.67
CA LEU A 66 -7.88 5.63 3.85
C LEU A 66 -6.91 6.63 4.48
N ASP A 67 -5.85 6.96 3.78
CA ASP A 67 -4.77 7.83 4.26
C ASP A 67 -4.68 9.10 3.42
N SER A 68 -4.70 10.27 4.07
CA SER A 68 -4.64 11.58 3.42
C SER A 68 -3.33 12.32 3.66
N SER A 69 -2.30 11.63 4.15
CA SER A 69 -0.98 12.22 4.40
C SER A 69 -0.47 12.96 3.16
N HIS A 70 0.12 14.13 3.37
CA HIS A 70 0.68 15.00 2.33
C HIS A 70 -0.34 15.50 1.30
N ALA A 71 -1.62 15.57 1.65
CA ALA A 71 -2.73 15.94 0.77
C ALA A 71 -2.87 15.04 -0.48
N GLU A 72 -2.35 13.83 -0.41
CA GLU A 72 -2.46 12.81 -1.46
C GLU A 72 -3.26 11.60 -0.92
N PRO A 73 -4.59 11.60 -1.07
CA PRO A 73 -5.40 10.49 -0.56
C PRO A 73 -5.11 9.18 -1.26
N GLY A 74 -5.21 8.08 -0.52
CA GLY A 74 -4.96 6.74 -1.04
C GLY A 74 -5.26 5.65 -0.03
N LEU A 75 -5.14 4.41 -0.48
CA LEU A 75 -5.22 3.23 0.38
C LEU A 75 -3.82 2.89 0.88
N LEU A 76 -3.63 2.91 2.19
CA LEU A 76 -2.41 2.51 2.87
C LEU A 76 -2.60 1.15 3.53
N TYR A 77 -1.83 0.16 3.08
CA TYR A 77 -1.61 -1.12 3.77
C TYR A 77 -0.43 -0.99 4.74
N SER A 78 -0.58 -1.48 5.96
CA SER A 78 0.47 -1.43 7.00
C SER A 78 0.65 -2.78 7.67
N ARG A 79 1.72 -3.50 7.31
CA ARG A 79 2.05 -4.81 7.92
C ARG A 79 2.47 -4.65 9.38
N LYS A 80 1.90 -5.46 10.26
CA LYS A 80 2.19 -5.49 11.70
C LYS A 80 2.96 -6.73 12.12
N GLN A 81 2.51 -7.91 11.69
CA GLN A 81 3.08 -9.18 12.07
C GLN A 81 4.21 -9.61 11.13
N PRO A 82 5.18 -10.36 11.60
CA PRO A 82 6.22 -10.94 10.76
C PRO A 82 5.63 -11.76 9.61
N ALA A 83 6.27 -11.70 8.44
CA ALA A 83 5.95 -12.53 7.29
C ALA A 83 7.12 -13.46 6.95
N ALA A 84 6.81 -14.64 6.46
CA ALA A 84 7.81 -15.61 6.00
C ALA A 84 8.51 -15.14 4.71
N GLY A 85 9.62 -15.79 4.37
CA GLY A 85 10.38 -15.54 3.17
C GLY A 85 11.47 -14.47 3.34
N ASP A 86 12.17 -14.20 2.26
CA ASP A 86 13.17 -13.13 2.18
C ASP A 86 12.51 -11.75 2.04
N LEU A 87 13.31 -10.71 1.92
CA LEU A 87 12.81 -9.35 1.81
C LEU A 87 11.95 -9.16 0.55
N ALA A 88 12.36 -9.74 -0.59
CA ALA A 88 11.60 -9.62 -1.85
C ALA A 88 10.22 -10.28 -1.73
N ALA A 89 10.13 -11.48 -1.12
CA ALA A 89 8.87 -12.17 -0.89
C ALA A 89 7.94 -11.38 0.05
N ARG A 90 8.49 -10.72 1.08
CA ARG A 90 7.71 -9.87 1.99
C ARG A 90 7.21 -8.59 1.32
N LEU A 91 8.03 -7.96 0.47
CA LEU A 91 7.64 -6.82 -0.35
C LEU A 91 6.52 -7.19 -1.32
N GLU A 92 6.67 -8.31 -2.02
CA GLU A 92 5.63 -8.84 -2.91
C GLU A 92 4.33 -9.10 -2.16
N SER A 93 4.39 -9.76 -1.00
CA SER A 93 3.22 -10.02 -0.17
C SER A 93 2.50 -8.73 0.23
N ALA A 94 3.24 -7.68 0.63
CA ALA A 94 2.67 -6.39 0.98
C ALA A 94 2.01 -5.69 -0.22
N LEU A 95 2.67 -5.69 -1.38
CA LEU A 95 2.13 -5.15 -2.63
C LEU A 95 0.86 -5.89 -3.05
N ARG A 96 0.87 -7.21 -2.99
CA ARG A 96 -0.28 -8.05 -3.32
C ARG A 96 -1.48 -7.75 -2.41
N SER A 97 -1.25 -7.63 -1.10
CA SER A 97 -2.31 -7.30 -0.14
C SER A 97 -2.90 -5.90 -0.38
N ALA A 98 -2.04 -4.90 -0.63
CA ALA A 98 -2.49 -3.56 -0.96
C ALA A 98 -3.31 -3.53 -2.26
N LEU A 99 -2.84 -4.21 -3.33
CA LEU A 99 -3.56 -4.28 -4.61
C LEU A 99 -4.90 -5.00 -4.50
N LYS A 100 -4.99 -6.10 -3.74
CA LYS A 100 -6.26 -6.77 -3.46
C LYS A 100 -7.27 -5.83 -2.81
N ALA A 101 -6.82 -5.03 -1.85
CA ALA A 101 -7.68 -4.06 -1.19
C ALA A 101 -8.10 -2.90 -2.13
N CYS A 102 -7.19 -2.41 -2.98
CA CYS A 102 -7.53 -1.43 -4.03
C CYS A 102 -8.58 -2.00 -4.99
N GLN A 103 -8.36 -3.19 -5.54
CA GLN A 103 -9.30 -3.86 -6.43
C GLN A 103 -10.67 -4.06 -5.77
N ARG A 104 -10.69 -4.42 -4.49
CA ARG A 104 -11.93 -4.61 -3.74
C ARG A 104 -12.70 -3.30 -3.56
N LEU A 105 -12.00 -2.17 -3.33
CA LEU A 105 -12.65 -0.84 -3.30
C LEU A 105 -13.16 -0.42 -4.67
N GLU A 106 -12.40 -0.64 -5.74
CA GLU A 106 -12.83 -0.32 -7.10
C GLU A 106 -14.05 -1.13 -7.56
N ALA A 107 -14.17 -2.37 -7.08
CA ALA A 107 -15.27 -3.28 -7.39
C ALA A 107 -16.50 -3.13 -6.44
N GLU A 108 -16.40 -2.28 -5.41
CA GLU A 108 -17.46 -2.12 -4.41
C GLU A 108 -18.70 -1.43 -4.99
N PRO A 109 -19.86 -2.14 -5.09
CA PRO A 109 -21.04 -1.58 -5.75
C PRO A 109 -21.59 -0.32 -5.07
N SER A 110 -21.45 -0.22 -3.76
CA SER A 110 -21.94 0.94 -2.99
C SER A 110 -21.14 2.22 -3.24
N LEU A 111 -20.01 2.12 -3.93
CA LEU A 111 -19.17 3.26 -4.33
C LEU A 111 -19.43 3.71 -5.78
N GLU A 112 -20.38 3.10 -6.49
CA GLU A 112 -20.84 3.54 -7.82
C GLU A 112 -19.71 3.76 -8.85
N SER A 113 -18.63 2.95 -8.76
CA SER A 113 -17.46 3.03 -9.63
C SER A 113 -16.67 4.36 -9.59
N LYS A 114 -16.89 5.19 -8.57
CA LYS A 114 -16.17 6.47 -8.43
C LYS A 114 -14.79 6.34 -7.80
N VAL A 115 -14.42 5.17 -7.31
CA VAL A 115 -13.09 4.89 -6.76
C VAL A 115 -12.21 4.29 -7.84
N LYS A 116 -11.07 4.94 -8.06
CA LYS A 116 -9.99 4.48 -8.95
C LYS A 116 -8.64 4.79 -8.32
N PHE A 117 -7.68 3.91 -8.53
CA PHE A 117 -6.31 4.11 -8.06
C PHE A 117 -5.36 4.40 -9.24
N ARG A 118 -4.33 5.21 -8.96
CA ARG A 118 -3.20 5.40 -9.87
C ARG A 118 -2.31 4.15 -9.78
N SER A 119 -2.54 3.17 -10.65
CA SER A 119 -1.89 1.86 -10.61
C SER A 119 -0.37 1.92 -10.78
N GLY A 120 0.13 2.90 -11.54
CA GLY A 120 1.56 3.13 -11.73
C GLY A 120 2.24 3.99 -10.65
N ASP A 121 1.52 4.45 -9.61
CA ASP A 121 2.05 5.37 -8.61
C ASP A 121 1.84 4.82 -7.20
N LEU A 122 2.90 4.43 -6.54
CA LEU A 122 2.85 3.87 -5.19
C LEU A 122 3.96 4.42 -4.31
N LEU A 123 3.71 4.43 -3.01
CA LEU A 123 4.68 4.74 -1.97
C LEU A 123 4.93 3.50 -1.11
N LEU A 124 6.18 3.10 -1.00
CA LEU A 124 6.63 2.04 -0.10
C LEU A 124 7.39 2.65 1.06
N VAL A 125 7.05 2.26 2.29
CA VAL A 125 7.72 2.75 3.50
C VAL A 125 8.23 1.56 4.32
N ALA A 126 9.54 1.56 4.57
CA ALA A 126 10.15 0.67 5.56
C ALA A 126 9.85 1.21 6.97
N ASN A 127 8.81 0.68 7.60
CA ASN A 127 8.32 1.17 8.88
C ASN A 127 9.13 0.64 10.07
N ASP A 128 10.46 0.62 9.94
CA ASP A 128 11.41 0.15 10.95
C ASP A 128 12.76 0.86 10.81
N ARG A 129 12.94 1.90 11.61
CA ARG A 129 14.17 2.73 11.57
C ARG A 129 15.43 1.99 12.02
N LEU A 130 15.29 0.92 12.77
CA LEU A 130 16.44 0.15 13.26
C LEU A 130 17.01 -0.75 12.16
N ASN A 131 16.13 -1.36 11.36
CA ASN A 131 16.51 -2.28 10.29
C ASN A 131 16.59 -1.62 8.91
N ALA A 132 16.09 -0.38 8.76
CA ALA A 132 16.05 0.35 7.50
C ALA A 132 16.32 1.85 7.73
N THR A 133 17.58 2.24 7.59
CA THR A 133 18.02 3.65 7.68
C THR A 133 17.63 4.41 6.41
N ASN A 134 17.21 5.68 6.57
CA ASN A 134 16.89 6.54 5.42
C ASN A 134 18.16 7.23 4.89
N ASP A 135 19.02 6.44 4.24
CA ASP A 135 20.25 6.83 3.60
C ASP A 135 20.47 6.08 2.27
N GLU A 136 21.54 6.36 1.56
CA GLU A 136 21.87 5.72 0.28
C GLU A 136 22.05 4.20 0.40
N ALA A 137 22.62 3.72 1.50
CA ALA A 137 22.81 2.30 1.72
C ALA A 137 21.48 1.57 1.96
N GLY A 138 20.59 2.20 2.74
CA GLY A 138 19.24 1.71 2.95
C GLY A 138 18.42 1.70 1.66
N GLU A 139 18.48 2.78 0.89
CA GLU A 139 17.86 2.87 -0.44
C GLU A 139 18.35 1.77 -1.37
N GLY A 140 19.67 1.63 -1.54
CA GLY A 140 20.25 0.61 -2.43
C GLY A 140 19.84 -0.81 -2.04
N ALA A 141 19.85 -1.11 -0.73
CA ALA A 141 19.44 -2.43 -0.24
C ALA A 141 17.94 -2.71 -0.44
N LEU A 142 17.08 -1.70 -0.30
CA LEU A 142 15.65 -1.84 -0.50
C LEU A 142 15.32 -1.95 -1.99
N CYS A 143 15.93 -1.12 -2.84
CA CYS A 143 15.79 -1.19 -4.29
C CYS A 143 16.21 -2.55 -4.84
N ALA A 144 17.35 -3.09 -4.41
CA ALA A 144 17.83 -4.40 -4.85
C ALA A 144 16.84 -5.54 -4.60
N ALA A 145 16.07 -5.47 -3.49
CA ALA A 145 15.02 -6.45 -3.20
C ALA A 145 13.71 -6.14 -3.92
N LEU A 146 13.43 -4.87 -4.19
CA LEU A 146 12.18 -4.40 -4.79
C LEU A 146 12.17 -4.52 -6.31
N ASP A 147 13.28 -4.25 -6.99
CA ASP A 147 13.39 -4.24 -8.45
C ASP A 147 12.86 -5.52 -9.13
N PRO A 148 13.21 -6.75 -8.70
CA PRO A 148 12.67 -7.96 -9.34
C PRO A 148 11.16 -8.10 -9.16
N VAL A 149 10.60 -7.54 -8.07
CA VAL A 149 9.15 -7.55 -7.82
C VAL A 149 8.46 -6.52 -8.72
N LEU A 150 9.02 -5.31 -8.86
CA LEU A 150 8.47 -4.25 -9.72
C LEU A 150 8.54 -4.64 -11.20
N ALA A 151 9.62 -5.29 -11.64
CA ALA A 151 9.77 -5.77 -13.02
C ALA A 151 8.63 -6.75 -13.40
N ARG A 152 8.23 -7.63 -12.49
CA ARG A 152 7.06 -8.49 -12.67
C ARG A 152 5.76 -7.71 -12.56
N LEU A 153 5.61 -6.89 -11.51
CA LEU A 153 4.41 -6.10 -11.26
C LEU A 153 4.01 -5.29 -12.49
N PHE A 154 4.96 -4.57 -13.07
CA PHE A 154 4.72 -3.69 -14.22
C PHE A 154 4.95 -4.35 -15.58
N ALA A 155 5.18 -5.68 -15.62
CA ALA A 155 5.38 -6.45 -16.85
C ALA A 155 6.44 -5.84 -17.79
N GLY A 156 7.52 -5.28 -17.23
CA GLY A 156 8.63 -4.67 -17.97
C GLY A 156 8.40 -3.22 -18.41
N ALA A 157 7.30 -2.58 -18.02
CA ALA A 157 7.14 -1.13 -18.23
C ALA A 157 8.22 -0.35 -17.46
N GLU A 158 8.64 0.78 -18.01
CA GLU A 158 9.62 1.67 -17.37
C GLU A 158 9.04 2.26 -16.07
N TYR A 159 9.88 2.36 -15.05
CA TYR A 159 9.54 3.01 -13.79
C TYR A 159 10.72 3.80 -13.23
N ALA A 160 10.42 4.80 -12.44
CA ALA A 160 11.37 5.56 -11.64
C ALA A 160 11.12 5.32 -10.15
N ILE A 161 12.20 5.29 -9.36
CA ILE A 161 12.15 5.22 -7.90
C ILE A 161 12.79 6.50 -7.35
N GLU A 162 12.09 7.16 -6.44
CA GLU A 162 12.55 8.37 -5.76
C GLU A 162 12.50 8.16 -4.25
N ARG A 163 13.59 8.45 -3.56
CA ARG A 163 13.66 8.46 -2.10
C ARG A 163 13.46 9.89 -1.57
N ASP A 164 12.64 10.05 -0.54
CA ASP A 164 12.65 11.29 0.25
C ASP A 164 13.87 11.27 1.17
N GLY A 165 14.81 12.20 0.90
CA GLY A 165 16.09 12.30 1.60
C GLY A 165 16.02 12.95 2.98
N ASP A 166 14.86 13.36 3.50
CA ASP A 166 14.74 13.90 4.86
C ASP A 166 15.04 12.80 5.90
N ALA A 167 16.18 12.89 6.56
CA ALA A 167 16.64 11.92 7.56
C ALA A 167 15.70 11.79 8.78
N ARG A 168 14.76 12.71 8.97
CA ARG A 168 13.71 12.63 10.00
C ARG A 168 12.61 11.66 9.62
N LEU A 169 12.45 11.37 8.33
CA LEU A 169 11.46 10.42 7.84
C LEU A 169 12.00 8.98 7.93
N ARG A 170 11.07 8.01 7.86
CA ARG A 170 11.43 6.61 7.62
C ARG A 170 11.89 6.47 6.18
N LEU A 171 12.74 5.47 5.91
CA LEU A 171 13.08 5.14 4.54
C LEU A 171 11.80 4.89 3.74
N ASN A 172 11.62 5.67 2.69
CA ASN A 172 10.46 5.58 1.82
C ASN A 172 10.90 5.72 0.36
N LEU A 173 10.21 5.00 -0.50
CA LEU A 173 10.45 4.97 -1.94
C LEU A 173 9.14 5.24 -2.66
N ARG A 174 9.07 6.35 -3.41
CA ARG A 174 8.00 6.60 -4.36
C ARG A 174 8.35 5.93 -5.68
N VAL A 175 7.49 5.06 -6.14
CA VAL A 175 7.63 4.38 -7.44
C VAL A 175 6.61 4.95 -8.40
N ARG A 176 7.07 5.37 -9.58
CA ARG A 176 6.20 5.83 -10.68
C ARG A 176 6.53 5.06 -11.94
N ALA A 177 5.57 4.26 -12.40
CA ALA A 177 5.67 3.46 -13.61
C ALA A 177 4.84 4.08 -14.74
N GLN A 178 5.34 3.93 -15.98
CA GLN A 178 4.64 4.32 -17.19
C GLN A 178 3.67 3.20 -17.59
N THR A 179 2.52 3.12 -16.90
CA THR A 179 1.52 2.09 -17.13
C THR A 179 0.11 2.60 -16.90
N ASP A 180 -0.82 2.18 -17.75
CA ASP A 180 -2.26 2.36 -17.61
C ASP A 180 -2.96 1.03 -17.21
N ALA A 181 -2.17 0.03 -16.78
CA ALA A 181 -2.70 -1.27 -16.37
C ALA A 181 -3.65 -1.12 -15.18
N GLU A 182 -4.79 -1.80 -15.22
CA GLU A 182 -5.72 -1.82 -14.09
C GLU A 182 -5.11 -2.55 -12.87
N THR A 183 -5.58 -2.25 -11.66
CA THR A 183 -5.15 -2.93 -10.42
C THR A 183 -5.28 -4.45 -10.51
N ALA A 184 -6.31 -4.95 -11.19
CA ALA A 184 -6.50 -6.38 -11.44
C ALA A 184 -5.37 -6.99 -12.29
N THR A 185 -4.89 -6.27 -13.31
CA THR A 185 -3.78 -6.71 -14.15
C THR A 185 -2.47 -6.76 -13.37
N LEU A 186 -2.18 -5.72 -12.57
CA LEU A 186 -1.01 -5.69 -11.71
C LEU A 186 -1.01 -6.86 -10.71
N LEU A 187 -2.18 -7.16 -10.13
CA LEU A 187 -2.33 -8.28 -9.22
C LEU A 187 -2.09 -9.64 -9.93
N ALA A 188 -2.58 -9.80 -11.16
CA ALA A 188 -2.36 -11.00 -11.96
C ALA A 188 -0.87 -11.17 -12.32
N ASN A 189 -0.16 -10.09 -12.64
CA ASN A 189 1.27 -10.12 -12.94
C ASN A 189 2.12 -10.63 -11.74
N LEU A 190 1.72 -10.34 -10.50
CA LEU A 190 2.38 -10.89 -9.32
C LEU A 190 2.03 -12.36 -9.06
N ALA A 191 0.98 -12.90 -9.66
CA ALA A 191 0.56 -14.29 -9.49
C ALA A 191 1.23 -15.24 -10.50
N ALA A 192 1.79 -14.70 -11.57
CA ALA A 192 2.51 -15.45 -12.62
C ALA A 192 3.95 -15.74 -12.19
#